data_58c9e6deff412524b7e541cb688f603e
#
_entry.id   58c9e6deff412524b7e541cb688f603e
#
_cell.length_a   1.000
_cell.length_b   1.000
_cell.length_c   1.000
_cell.angle_alpha   90.00
_cell.angle_beta   90.00
_cell.angle_gamma   90.00
#
_symmetry.space_group_name_H-M   'P 1'
#
loop_
_entity.id
_entity.type
_entity.pdbx_description
1 polymer ?
#
loop_
_entity_poly.entity_id
_entity_poly.type
_entity_poly.pdbx_seq_one_letter_code
_entity_poly.pdbx_strand_id
1 'polypeptide(L)'
;MEGECAAYDWNDFARCLEVIDPLKQGYARASEVVNYLESHDEQRAMRDVLDSGFDEQRARPKSALGAALLFTMPGEPMLYHGQEWGEATPRLTNERNTLHWEETGDDGGKWLLNRYKQLAWLRRRHGALRGQGFSLDASYPDQTSLIYHRWDGTGDELVVAVNFSPAPQTLRVPFPSQGRWSEVFDGETLDVDIQGDYVADIAPSSARVYVKS
;
A
#
# COMPACT_ATOMS: atom_id res chain seq x y z
N MET A 1 9.46 11.29 -17.14
CA MET A 1 9.65 9.83 -17.31
C MET A 1 8.28 9.27 -17.56
N GLU A 2 8.00 8.97 -18.82
CA GLU A 2 6.75 8.33 -19.21
C GLU A 2 6.81 6.91 -18.69
N GLY A 3 5.99 6.63 -17.66
CA GLY A 3 6.00 5.36 -16.98
C GLY A 3 5.35 4.28 -17.84
N GLU A 4 6.13 3.40 -18.36
CA GLU A 4 5.66 2.09 -18.80
C GLU A 4 5.21 1.26 -17.59
N CYS A 5 4.05 1.59 -17.04
CA CYS A 5 3.37 0.74 -16.05
C CYS A 5 2.84 -0.58 -16.62
N ALA A 6 3.16 -0.91 -17.86
CA ALA A 6 2.64 -2.09 -18.55
C ALA A 6 3.58 -3.30 -18.52
N ALA A 7 4.86 -3.12 -18.22
CA ALA A 7 5.80 -4.21 -18.03
C ALA A 7 6.49 -4.00 -16.67
N TYR A 8 6.15 -4.83 -15.69
CA TYR A 8 6.94 -4.92 -14.49
C TYR A 8 8.33 -5.43 -14.87
N ASP A 9 9.27 -4.52 -15.08
CA ASP A 9 10.68 -4.91 -15.13
C ASP A 9 11.06 -5.31 -13.70
N TRP A 10 11.57 -6.52 -13.56
CA TRP A 10 12.11 -7.01 -12.28
C TRP A 10 13.14 -6.02 -11.69
N ASN A 11 13.89 -5.33 -12.53
CA ASN A 11 14.83 -4.32 -12.08
C ASN A 11 14.13 -3.15 -11.38
N ASP A 12 12.96 -2.73 -11.82
CA ASP A 12 12.18 -1.68 -11.18
C ASP A 12 11.60 -2.17 -9.85
N PHE A 13 11.14 -3.41 -9.78
CA PHE A 13 10.67 -4.00 -8.53
C PHE A 13 11.82 -4.15 -7.50
N ALA A 14 13.00 -4.61 -7.94
CA ALA A 14 14.18 -4.69 -7.09
C ALA A 14 14.59 -3.32 -6.55
N ARG A 15 14.55 -2.28 -7.38
CA ARG A 15 14.81 -0.89 -6.94
C ARG A 15 13.79 -0.39 -5.93
N CYS A 16 12.51 -0.73 -6.08
CA CYS A 16 11.50 -0.43 -5.06
C CYS A 16 11.85 -1.09 -3.73
N LEU A 17 12.31 -2.35 -3.75
CA LEU A 17 12.72 -3.06 -2.53
C LEU A 17 13.94 -2.42 -1.85
N GLU A 18 14.86 -1.83 -2.62
CA GLU A 18 16.02 -1.14 -2.07
C GLU A 18 15.65 0.15 -1.34
N VAL A 19 14.65 0.88 -1.82
CA VAL A 19 14.27 2.19 -1.27
C VAL A 19 13.18 2.12 -0.20
N ILE A 20 12.58 0.97 0.01
CA ILE A 20 11.44 0.80 0.95
C ILE A 20 11.84 1.03 2.42
N ASP A 21 13.13 0.88 2.76
CA ASP A 21 13.67 1.04 4.11
C ASP A 21 14.53 2.30 4.22
N PRO A 22 14.00 3.41 4.76
CA PRO A 22 14.77 4.66 4.91
C PRO A 22 16.06 4.51 5.71
N LEU A 23 16.10 3.61 6.70
CA LEU A 23 17.32 3.42 7.51
C LEU A 23 18.45 2.83 6.66
N LYS A 24 18.14 1.93 5.73
CA LYS A 24 19.12 1.41 4.77
C LYS A 24 19.58 2.47 3.75
N GLN A 25 18.78 3.51 3.54
CA GLN A 25 19.11 4.65 2.70
C GLN A 25 19.97 5.70 3.43
N GLY A 26 20.28 5.48 4.71
CA GLY A 26 21.12 6.37 5.51
C GLY A 26 20.39 7.43 6.31
N TYR A 27 19.07 7.45 6.31
CA TYR A 27 18.28 8.32 7.19
C TYR A 27 18.40 7.82 8.64
N ALA A 28 18.47 8.75 9.59
CA ALA A 28 18.56 8.40 11.00
C ALA A 28 17.22 7.88 11.56
N ARG A 29 16.13 8.31 10.99
CA ARG A 29 14.76 7.90 11.37
C ARG A 29 13.87 7.78 10.14
N ALA A 30 12.95 6.81 10.18
CA ALA A 30 11.97 6.64 9.11
C ALA A 30 11.09 7.90 8.91
N SER A 31 10.79 8.64 9.97
CA SER A 31 10.03 9.89 9.91
C SER A 31 10.72 11.07 9.21
N GLU A 32 11.96 10.91 8.78
CA GLU A 32 12.67 11.90 7.95
C GLU A 32 12.30 11.80 6.46
N VAL A 33 11.57 10.76 6.08
CA VAL A 33 11.11 10.53 4.71
C VAL A 33 9.62 10.77 4.62
N VAL A 34 9.20 11.53 3.62
CA VAL A 34 7.80 11.71 3.24
C VAL A 34 7.51 10.85 2.02
N ASN A 35 6.58 9.92 2.15
CA ASN A 35 6.11 9.08 1.07
C ASN A 35 4.83 9.65 0.48
N TYR A 36 4.69 9.63 -0.84
CA TYR A 36 3.47 10.04 -1.52
C TYR A 36 3.31 9.28 -2.85
N LEU A 37 2.09 9.24 -3.35
CA LEU A 37 1.76 8.64 -4.65
C LEU A 37 1.60 9.70 -5.72
N GLU A 38 1.16 10.89 -5.32
CA GLU A 38 0.92 12.04 -6.19
C GLU A 38 1.07 13.35 -5.42
N SER A 39 1.37 14.42 -6.13
CA SER A 39 1.48 15.77 -5.56
C SER A 39 0.96 16.81 -6.54
N HIS A 40 1.12 18.10 -6.21
CA HIS A 40 0.80 19.20 -7.12
C HIS A 40 1.77 19.27 -8.32
N ASP A 41 2.89 18.58 -8.24
CA ASP A 41 3.95 18.59 -9.27
C ASP A 41 3.90 17.38 -10.21
N GLU A 42 3.20 16.31 -9.82
CA GLU A 42 3.04 15.11 -10.64
C GLU A 42 1.61 14.93 -11.13
N GLN A 43 1.45 13.99 -12.08
CA GLN A 43 0.14 13.54 -12.51
C GLN A 43 -0.58 12.81 -11.36
N ARG A 44 -1.90 12.79 -11.40
CA ARG A 44 -2.73 11.98 -10.51
C ARG A 44 -2.43 10.50 -10.69
N ALA A 45 -2.20 9.77 -9.61
CA ALA A 45 -1.90 8.33 -9.66
C ALA A 45 -3.01 7.53 -10.35
N MET A 46 -4.28 7.89 -10.09
CA MET A 46 -5.42 7.28 -10.77
C MET A 46 -5.39 7.57 -12.27
N ARG A 47 -5.01 8.79 -12.67
CA ARG A 47 -4.90 9.20 -14.07
C ARG A 47 -3.81 8.44 -14.80
N ASP A 48 -2.63 8.27 -14.19
CA ASP A 48 -1.53 7.49 -14.78
C ASP A 48 -1.93 6.06 -15.09
N VAL A 49 -2.70 5.44 -14.18
CA VAL A 49 -3.22 4.08 -14.41
C VAL A 49 -4.21 4.06 -15.57
N LEU A 50 -5.11 5.04 -15.67
CA LEU A 50 -6.06 5.14 -16.79
C LEU A 50 -5.34 5.40 -18.12
N ASP A 51 -4.36 6.28 -18.15
CA ASP A 51 -3.55 6.57 -19.33
C ASP A 51 -2.70 5.39 -19.79
N SER A 52 -2.38 4.46 -18.87
CA SER A 52 -1.76 3.16 -19.17
C SER A 52 -2.72 2.14 -19.78
N GLY A 53 -3.97 2.53 -20.08
CA GLY A 53 -4.95 1.71 -20.77
C GLY A 53 -5.80 0.81 -19.87
N PHE A 54 -5.77 1.02 -18.56
CA PHE A 54 -6.67 0.35 -17.63
C PHE A 54 -8.00 1.11 -17.53
N ASP A 55 -9.11 0.38 -17.35
CA ASP A 55 -10.37 0.95 -16.98
C ASP A 55 -10.45 1.31 -15.48
N GLU A 56 -11.45 2.05 -15.06
CA GLU A 56 -11.62 2.43 -13.66
C GLU A 56 -11.75 1.23 -12.72
N GLN A 57 -12.37 0.14 -13.18
CA GLN A 57 -12.57 -1.06 -12.39
C GLN A 57 -11.22 -1.70 -11.98
N ARG A 58 -10.21 -1.58 -12.84
CA ARG A 58 -8.85 -2.05 -12.58
C ARG A 58 -7.97 -0.98 -11.93
N ALA A 59 -8.21 0.28 -12.23
CA ALA A 59 -7.44 1.40 -11.70
C ALA A 59 -7.68 1.61 -10.20
N ARG A 60 -8.93 1.51 -9.74
CA ARG A 60 -9.28 1.69 -8.32
C ARG A 60 -8.59 0.71 -7.36
N PRO A 61 -8.53 -0.62 -7.63
CA PRO A 61 -7.72 -1.53 -6.82
C PRO A 61 -6.23 -1.16 -6.78
N LYS A 62 -5.65 -0.70 -7.89
CA LYS A 62 -4.25 -0.25 -7.92
C LYS A 62 -4.02 0.99 -7.06
N SER A 63 -4.94 1.95 -7.09
CA SER A 63 -4.91 3.12 -6.20
C SER A 63 -5.04 2.71 -4.73
N ALA A 64 -5.91 1.77 -4.41
CA ALA A 64 -6.06 1.23 -3.06
C ALA A 64 -4.82 0.47 -2.59
N LEU A 65 -4.16 -0.26 -3.49
CA LEU A 65 -2.88 -0.91 -3.20
C LEU A 65 -1.80 0.12 -2.89
N GLY A 66 -1.69 1.17 -3.71
CA GLY A 66 -0.79 2.30 -3.44
C GLY A 66 -1.06 2.94 -2.08
N ALA A 67 -2.34 3.15 -1.74
CA ALA A 67 -2.72 3.65 -0.42
C ALA A 67 -2.29 2.71 0.71
N ALA A 68 -2.48 1.39 0.56
CA ALA A 68 -2.05 0.42 1.56
C ALA A 68 -0.53 0.52 1.83
N LEU A 69 0.28 0.60 0.77
CA LEU A 69 1.72 0.83 0.88
C LEU A 69 2.02 2.17 1.56
N LEU A 70 1.42 3.26 1.09
CA LEU A 70 1.64 4.61 1.61
C LEU A 70 1.44 4.69 3.14
N PHE A 71 0.39 4.04 3.65
CA PHE A 71 0.07 4.09 5.08
C PHE A 71 0.83 3.07 5.94
N THR A 72 1.39 2.01 5.34
CA THR A 72 2.01 0.91 6.10
C THR A 72 3.52 0.84 5.98
N MET A 73 4.12 1.41 4.93
CA MET A 73 5.57 1.51 4.79
C MET A 73 6.19 2.46 5.80
N PRO A 74 7.51 2.32 6.10
CA PRO A 74 8.27 3.29 6.88
C PRO A 74 8.27 4.68 6.22
N GLY A 75 8.12 5.73 6.99
CA GLY A 75 8.04 7.12 6.51
C GLY A 75 6.73 7.80 6.91
N GLU A 76 6.59 9.07 6.57
CA GLU A 76 5.38 9.85 6.81
C GLU A 76 4.54 9.92 5.53
N PRO A 77 3.28 9.47 5.55
CA PRO A 77 2.42 9.52 4.38
C PRO A 77 1.93 10.94 4.12
N MET A 78 2.07 11.39 2.88
CA MET A 78 1.44 12.61 2.40
C MET A 78 0.34 12.26 1.40
N LEU A 79 -0.84 12.83 1.60
CA LEU A 79 -1.97 12.72 0.68
C LEU A 79 -2.15 14.02 -0.09
N TYR A 80 -2.28 13.90 -1.38
CA TYR A 80 -2.75 15.00 -2.19
C TYR A 80 -4.28 14.95 -2.29
N HIS A 81 -4.94 16.07 -2.01
CA HIS A 81 -6.40 16.16 -1.94
C HIS A 81 -7.07 15.62 -3.20
N GLY A 82 -8.09 14.78 -3.05
CA GLY A 82 -8.76 14.06 -4.13
C GLY A 82 -8.24 12.64 -4.37
N GLN A 83 -7.02 12.34 -3.96
CA GLN A 83 -6.44 11.01 -4.08
C GLN A 83 -7.30 9.94 -3.42
N GLU A 84 -7.93 10.28 -2.28
CA GLU A 84 -8.71 9.36 -1.45
C GLU A 84 -10.03 8.90 -2.08
N TRP A 85 -10.52 9.55 -3.14
CA TRP A 85 -11.66 9.06 -3.92
C TRP A 85 -11.32 8.73 -5.36
N GLY A 86 -10.05 8.91 -5.75
CA GLY A 86 -9.58 8.56 -7.08
C GLY A 86 -9.74 9.69 -8.10
N GLU A 87 -9.59 10.96 -7.66
CA GLU A 87 -9.54 12.10 -8.57
C GLU A 87 -8.57 11.85 -9.73
N ALA A 88 -9.05 11.94 -10.96
CA ALA A 88 -8.31 11.56 -12.15
C ALA A 88 -8.16 12.71 -13.17
N THR A 89 -8.44 13.95 -12.77
CA THR A 89 -8.23 15.11 -13.63
C THR A 89 -6.78 15.20 -14.07
N PRO A 90 -6.50 15.28 -15.38
CA PRO A 90 -5.14 15.49 -15.87
C PRO A 90 -4.49 16.71 -15.23
N ARG A 91 -3.23 16.60 -14.85
CA ARG A 91 -2.49 17.76 -14.35
C ARG A 91 -2.34 18.81 -15.44
N LEU A 92 -2.84 20.00 -15.17
CA LEU A 92 -2.76 21.15 -16.06
C LEU A 92 -1.79 22.18 -15.46
N THR A 93 -0.82 22.65 -16.24
CA THR A 93 0.19 23.60 -15.78
C THR A 93 -0.30 25.05 -15.83
N ASN A 94 -1.30 25.35 -16.67
CA ASN A 94 -1.76 26.71 -16.94
C ASN A 94 -3.23 26.94 -16.55
N GLU A 95 -3.89 25.95 -15.95
CA GLU A 95 -5.29 26.03 -15.60
C GLU A 95 -5.51 25.60 -14.13
N ARG A 96 -6.73 25.84 -13.63
CA ARG A 96 -7.09 25.40 -12.29
C ARG A 96 -7.34 23.89 -12.31
N ASN A 97 -6.59 23.16 -11.50
CA ASN A 97 -6.87 21.75 -11.22
C ASN A 97 -8.03 21.67 -10.21
N THR A 98 -9.25 21.69 -10.71
CA THR A 98 -10.48 21.66 -9.88
C THR A 98 -10.79 20.23 -9.50
N LEU A 99 -11.19 20.03 -8.25
CA LEU A 99 -11.63 18.72 -7.76
C LEU A 99 -13.07 18.44 -8.18
N HIS A 100 -13.34 17.19 -8.52
CA HIS A 100 -14.67 16.66 -8.82
C HIS A 100 -15.30 16.04 -7.58
N TRP A 101 -15.83 16.89 -6.70
CA TRP A 101 -16.42 16.46 -5.42
C TRP A 101 -17.61 15.51 -5.60
N GLU A 102 -18.30 15.54 -6.74
CA GLU A 102 -19.39 14.64 -7.09
C GLU A 102 -18.93 13.16 -7.13
N GLU A 103 -17.68 12.89 -7.46
CA GLU A 103 -17.10 11.53 -7.49
C GLU A 103 -17.02 10.88 -6.11
N THR A 104 -17.05 11.68 -5.06
CA THR A 104 -17.15 11.14 -3.68
C THR A 104 -18.48 10.42 -3.45
N GLY A 105 -19.49 10.68 -4.29
CA GLY A 105 -20.83 10.12 -4.22
C GLY A 105 -21.03 8.84 -5.02
N ASP A 106 -20.15 8.52 -5.97
CA ASP A 106 -20.23 7.27 -6.71
C ASP A 106 -19.76 6.06 -5.89
N ASP A 107 -20.12 4.85 -6.31
CA ASP A 107 -19.80 3.63 -5.54
C ASP A 107 -18.30 3.35 -5.51
N GLY A 108 -17.57 3.67 -6.57
CA GLY A 108 -16.13 3.48 -6.66
C GLY A 108 -15.36 4.49 -5.81
N GLY A 109 -15.75 5.76 -5.85
CA GLY A 109 -15.17 6.80 -5.01
C GLY A 109 -15.43 6.55 -3.52
N LYS A 110 -16.67 6.15 -3.17
CA LYS A 110 -17.01 5.74 -1.79
C LYS A 110 -16.19 4.55 -1.31
N TRP A 111 -16.01 3.54 -2.17
CA TRP A 111 -15.22 2.36 -1.84
C TRP A 111 -13.78 2.74 -1.55
N LEU A 112 -13.15 3.53 -2.43
CA LEU A 112 -11.76 3.95 -2.26
C LEU A 112 -11.60 4.85 -1.03
N LEU A 113 -12.48 5.84 -0.84
CA LEU A 113 -12.49 6.72 0.33
C LEU A 113 -12.60 5.91 1.63
N ASN A 114 -13.40 4.85 1.63
CA ASN A 114 -13.51 3.97 2.80
C ASN A 114 -12.19 3.23 3.09
N ARG A 115 -11.46 2.76 2.06
CA ARG A 115 -10.13 2.17 2.21
C ARG A 115 -9.14 3.16 2.82
N TYR A 116 -9.11 4.40 2.34
CA TYR A 116 -8.26 5.45 2.91
C TYR A 116 -8.61 5.73 4.39
N LYS A 117 -9.89 5.79 4.73
CA LYS A 117 -10.33 5.94 6.12
C LYS A 117 -9.85 4.79 7.01
N GLN A 118 -9.99 3.54 6.57
CA GLN A 118 -9.51 2.36 7.29
C GLN A 118 -8.00 2.44 7.53
N LEU A 119 -7.23 2.77 6.50
CA LEU A 119 -5.77 2.89 6.57
C LEU A 119 -5.31 4.04 7.48
N ALA A 120 -5.95 5.20 7.40
CA ALA A 120 -5.66 6.33 8.27
C ALA A 120 -5.95 5.99 9.75
N TRP A 121 -7.05 5.31 10.02
CA TRP A 121 -7.39 4.79 11.33
C TRP A 121 -6.36 3.76 11.83
N LEU A 122 -5.97 2.83 10.95
CA LEU A 122 -4.95 1.83 11.25
C LEU A 122 -3.64 2.51 11.68
N ARG A 123 -3.12 3.44 10.87
CA ARG A 123 -1.87 4.14 11.18
C ARG A 123 -1.97 4.95 12.47
N ARG A 124 -3.10 5.59 12.72
CA ARG A 124 -3.33 6.35 13.95
C ARG A 124 -3.37 5.43 15.17
N ARG A 125 -3.96 4.25 15.07
CA ARG A 125 -4.14 3.31 16.17
C ARG A 125 -2.87 2.53 16.50
N HIS A 126 -2.09 2.15 15.49
CA HIS A 126 -0.94 1.28 15.63
C HIS A 126 0.38 2.07 15.69
N GLY A 127 1.09 1.96 16.82
CA GLY A 127 2.42 2.52 17.02
C GLY A 127 3.45 1.96 16.05
N ALA A 128 3.32 0.68 15.73
CA ALA A 128 4.17 -0.03 14.77
C ALA A 128 4.28 0.68 13.41
N LEU A 129 3.21 1.30 12.93
CA LEU A 129 3.22 2.03 11.65
C LEU A 129 3.87 3.41 11.73
N ARG A 130 4.02 3.97 12.94
CA ARG A 130 4.71 5.24 13.20
C ARG A 130 6.12 5.03 13.75
N GLY A 131 6.44 3.78 14.12
CA GLY A 131 7.75 3.37 14.62
C GLY A 131 8.76 3.15 13.50
N GLN A 132 9.97 2.75 13.90
CA GLN A 132 11.08 2.47 12.98
C GLN A 132 11.20 0.98 12.65
N GLY A 133 10.50 0.10 13.40
CA GLY A 133 10.58 -1.33 13.19
C GLY A 133 10.05 -1.72 11.80
N PHE A 134 10.93 -2.30 10.99
CA PHE A 134 10.62 -2.75 9.64
C PHE A 134 11.53 -3.92 9.25
N SER A 135 10.96 -4.92 8.64
CA SER A 135 11.68 -6.02 8.00
C SER A 135 10.95 -6.42 6.72
N LEU A 136 11.70 -6.55 5.64
CA LEU A 136 11.22 -7.23 4.43
C LEU A 136 11.42 -8.73 4.65
N ASP A 137 10.34 -9.45 4.95
CA ASP A 137 10.42 -10.86 5.38
C ASP A 137 10.43 -11.84 4.21
N ALA A 138 9.73 -11.51 3.12
CA ALA A 138 9.74 -12.30 1.91
C ALA A 138 9.51 -11.44 0.67
N SER A 139 10.12 -11.84 -0.43
CA SER A 139 9.86 -11.31 -1.75
C SER A 139 9.69 -12.45 -2.75
N TYR A 140 8.71 -12.32 -3.60
CA TYR A 140 8.37 -13.30 -4.63
C TYR A 140 8.48 -12.63 -6.01
N PRO A 141 9.70 -12.59 -6.59
CA PRO A 141 9.96 -11.88 -7.84
C PRO A 141 9.06 -12.30 -8.98
N ASP A 142 8.94 -13.61 -9.20
CA ASP A 142 8.15 -14.19 -10.30
C ASP A 142 6.64 -13.93 -10.13
N GLN A 143 6.21 -13.61 -8.91
CA GLN A 143 4.82 -13.30 -8.58
C GLN A 143 4.57 -11.81 -8.40
N THR A 144 5.62 -10.97 -8.52
CA THR A 144 5.55 -9.53 -8.22
C THR A 144 4.84 -9.24 -6.89
N SER A 145 5.28 -9.94 -5.85
CA SER A 145 4.68 -9.88 -4.52
C SER A 145 5.74 -9.76 -3.45
N LEU A 146 5.38 -9.15 -2.33
CA LEU A 146 6.28 -9.00 -1.18
C LEU A 146 5.51 -9.08 0.14
N ILE A 147 6.22 -9.40 1.21
CA ILE A 147 5.69 -9.42 2.57
C ILE A 147 6.66 -8.71 3.48
N TYR A 148 6.15 -7.83 4.32
CA TYR A 148 6.95 -7.12 5.31
C TYR A 148 6.25 -7.03 6.65
N HIS A 149 7.05 -6.86 7.68
CA HIS A 149 6.66 -6.75 9.07
C HIS A 149 6.97 -5.37 9.62
N ARG A 150 6.06 -4.84 10.45
CA ARG A 150 6.19 -3.59 11.18
C ARG A 150 5.98 -3.82 12.68
N TRP A 151 6.77 -3.15 13.54
CA TRP A 151 6.65 -3.24 14.99
C TRP A 151 7.11 -1.95 15.68
N ASP A 152 6.69 -1.75 16.91
CA ASP A 152 7.09 -0.60 17.73
C ASP A 152 7.97 -0.97 18.94
N GLY A 153 8.21 -2.25 19.19
CA GLY A 153 8.96 -2.74 20.35
C GLY A 153 8.15 -2.84 21.65
N THR A 154 6.86 -2.48 21.63
CA THR A 154 5.98 -2.58 22.80
C THR A 154 4.98 -3.73 22.69
N GLY A 155 5.02 -4.47 21.61
CA GLY A 155 4.16 -5.60 21.31
C GLY A 155 3.12 -5.31 20.22
N ASP A 156 3.08 -4.09 19.69
CA ASP A 156 2.25 -3.76 18.53
C ASP A 156 2.98 -4.21 17.26
N GLU A 157 2.37 -5.13 16.52
CA GLU A 157 2.97 -5.80 15.37
C GLU A 157 1.95 -5.89 14.22
N LEU A 158 2.43 -5.65 12.99
CA LEU A 158 1.66 -5.80 11.77
C LEU A 158 2.45 -6.57 10.71
N VAL A 159 1.76 -7.41 9.96
CA VAL A 159 2.30 -8.06 8.75
C VAL A 159 1.49 -7.59 7.55
N VAL A 160 2.18 -7.21 6.49
CA VAL A 160 1.57 -6.74 5.24
C VAL A 160 2.04 -7.63 4.11
N ALA A 161 1.08 -8.26 3.43
CA ALA A 161 1.32 -9.08 2.25
C ALA A 161 0.74 -8.38 1.02
N VAL A 162 1.56 -8.18 0.00
CA VAL A 162 1.27 -7.34 -1.16
C VAL A 162 1.37 -8.13 -2.45
N ASN A 163 0.36 -8.03 -3.29
CA ASN A 163 0.33 -8.57 -4.64
C ASN A 163 0.20 -7.44 -5.66
N PHE A 164 1.27 -7.14 -6.41
CA PHE A 164 1.26 -6.17 -7.52
C PHE A 164 0.79 -6.79 -8.84
N SER A 165 0.74 -8.12 -8.92
CA SER A 165 0.36 -8.85 -10.13
C SER A 165 -1.10 -8.56 -10.55
N PRO A 166 -1.40 -8.60 -11.85
CA PRO A 166 -2.78 -8.58 -12.34
C PRO A 166 -3.55 -9.90 -12.11
N ALA A 167 -2.88 -10.93 -11.57
CA ALA A 167 -3.46 -12.23 -11.23
C ALA A 167 -3.50 -12.45 -9.71
N PRO A 168 -4.44 -13.25 -9.18
CA PRO A 168 -4.40 -13.66 -7.78
C PRO A 168 -3.13 -14.47 -7.50
N GLN A 169 -2.58 -14.32 -6.29
CA GLN A 169 -1.39 -15.02 -5.85
C GLN A 169 -1.64 -15.72 -4.52
N THR A 170 -1.17 -16.95 -4.40
CA THR A 170 -1.16 -17.70 -3.15
C THR A 170 0.22 -17.56 -2.51
N LEU A 171 0.31 -16.82 -1.42
CA LEU A 171 1.57 -16.49 -0.75
C LEU A 171 1.67 -17.18 0.61
N ARG A 172 2.87 -17.64 0.93
CA ARG A 172 3.21 -18.06 2.28
C ARG A 172 3.59 -16.83 3.09
N VAL A 173 2.79 -16.50 4.10
CA VAL A 173 2.96 -15.32 4.94
C VAL A 173 3.69 -15.72 6.24
N PRO A 174 4.95 -15.31 6.41
CA PRO A 174 5.67 -15.56 7.66
C PRO A 174 5.19 -14.57 8.73
N PHE A 175 4.61 -15.08 9.82
CA PHE A 175 4.31 -14.27 10.99
C PHE A 175 5.48 -14.29 11.97
N PRO A 176 5.90 -13.14 12.51
CA PRO A 176 7.09 -13.04 13.36
C PRO A 176 6.88 -13.66 14.73
N SER A 177 5.65 -13.85 15.16
CA SER A 177 5.30 -14.34 16.48
C SER A 177 3.97 -15.08 16.47
N GLN A 178 3.81 -15.98 17.45
CA GLN A 178 2.53 -16.66 17.68
C GLN A 178 1.48 -15.70 18.22
N GLY A 179 0.23 -16.07 18.07
CA GLY A 179 -0.89 -15.37 18.64
C GLY A 179 -2.04 -15.21 17.66
N ARG A 180 -2.96 -14.38 18.06
CA ARG A 180 -4.12 -14.06 17.24
C ARG A 180 -3.80 -12.87 16.35
N TRP A 181 -4.10 -13.01 15.07
CA TRP A 181 -3.92 -11.98 14.05
C TRP A 181 -5.25 -11.72 13.36
N SER A 182 -5.56 -10.47 13.10
CA SER A 182 -6.80 -10.08 12.42
C SER A 182 -6.48 -9.34 11.14
N GLU A 183 -7.09 -9.76 10.03
CA GLU A 183 -7.01 -9.04 8.76
C GLU A 183 -7.89 -7.78 8.83
N VAL A 184 -7.34 -6.65 8.41
CA VAL A 184 -7.93 -5.32 8.65
C VAL A 184 -9.15 -5.04 7.77
N PHE A 185 -9.14 -5.53 6.53
CA PHE A 185 -10.15 -5.17 5.54
C PHE A 185 -11.35 -6.12 5.53
N ASP A 186 -11.08 -7.41 5.65
CA ASP A 186 -12.10 -8.46 5.57
C ASP A 186 -12.51 -8.98 6.96
N GLY A 187 -11.76 -8.62 8.00
CA GLY A 187 -12.04 -9.01 9.39
C GLY A 187 -11.75 -10.48 9.69
N GLU A 188 -11.03 -11.18 8.82
CA GLU A 188 -10.59 -12.55 9.05
C GLU A 188 -9.69 -12.60 10.29
N THR A 189 -9.91 -13.58 11.15
CA THR A 189 -9.07 -13.80 12.34
C THR A 189 -8.35 -15.12 12.23
N LEU A 190 -7.03 -15.10 12.46
CA LEU A 190 -6.13 -16.25 12.39
C LEU A 190 -5.51 -16.51 13.75
N ASP A 191 -5.49 -17.76 14.17
CA ASP A 191 -4.68 -18.20 15.29
C ASP A 191 -3.38 -18.81 14.74
N VAL A 192 -2.29 -18.04 14.81
CA VAL A 192 -0.97 -18.45 14.31
C VAL A 192 -0.24 -19.23 15.39
N ASP A 193 0.12 -20.46 15.10
CA ASP A 193 0.90 -21.32 15.98
C ASP A 193 2.41 -21.03 15.90
N ILE A 194 3.22 -21.84 16.58
CA ILE A 194 4.70 -21.69 16.65
C ILE A 194 5.38 -21.75 15.29
N GLN A 195 4.80 -22.41 14.32
CA GLN A 195 5.42 -22.64 13.01
C GLN A 195 5.26 -21.45 12.07
N GLY A 196 4.35 -20.53 12.39
CA GLY A 196 4.27 -19.19 11.83
C GLY A 196 3.90 -19.06 10.36
N ASP A 197 3.81 -20.16 9.63
CA ASP A 197 3.53 -20.10 8.20
C ASP A 197 2.01 -20.22 7.93
N TYR A 198 1.47 -19.17 7.40
CA TYR A 198 0.11 -19.13 6.90
C TYR A 198 0.10 -18.95 5.39
N VAL A 199 -0.76 -19.64 4.69
CA VAL A 199 -0.94 -19.50 3.25
C VAL A 199 -2.16 -18.65 2.98
N ALA A 200 -1.96 -17.49 2.35
CA ALA A 200 -3.01 -16.54 2.02
C ALA A 200 -3.21 -16.39 0.52
N ASP A 201 -4.45 -16.38 0.08
CA ASP A 201 -4.82 -15.96 -1.26
C ASP A 201 -4.98 -14.44 -1.29
N ILE A 202 -4.18 -13.78 -2.13
CA ILE A 202 -4.18 -12.33 -2.26
C ILE A 202 -4.69 -11.95 -3.65
N ALA A 203 -5.76 -11.19 -3.68
CA ALA A 203 -6.39 -10.75 -4.92
C ALA A 203 -5.44 -9.94 -5.81
N PRO A 204 -5.71 -9.81 -7.10
CA PRO A 204 -4.92 -8.97 -8.00
C PRO A 204 -4.83 -7.52 -7.51
N SER A 205 -3.66 -6.91 -7.63
CA SER A 205 -3.41 -5.50 -7.28
C SER A 205 -3.99 -5.15 -5.90
N SER A 206 -3.64 -5.94 -4.89
CA SER A 206 -4.17 -5.76 -3.52
C SER A 206 -3.14 -6.05 -2.44
N ALA A 207 -3.46 -5.66 -1.21
CA ALA A 207 -2.72 -6.00 -0.03
C ALA A 207 -3.64 -6.59 1.04
N ARG A 208 -3.11 -7.50 1.85
CA ARG A 208 -3.68 -7.92 3.14
C ARG A 208 -2.83 -7.35 4.26
N VAL A 209 -3.50 -6.81 5.27
CA VAL A 209 -2.84 -6.22 6.43
C VAL A 209 -3.33 -6.94 7.68
N TYR A 210 -2.42 -7.62 8.34
CA TYR A 210 -2.71 -8.37 9.56
C TYR A 210 -2.17 -7.61 10.76
N VAL A 211 -3.00 -7.44 11.77
CA VAL A 211 -2.62 -6.85 13.06
C VAL A 211 -2.67 -7.91 14.14
N LYS A 212 -1.70 -7.89 15.04
CA LYS A 212 -1.67 -8.77 16.21
C LYS A 212 -2.66 -8.27 17.26
N SER A 213 -3.46 -9.18 17.82
CA SER A 213 -4.48 -8.89 18.87
C SER A 213 -3.94 -9.13 20.25
#